data_1edbc6110e04e453ef61a1102a189139
#
_entry.id   1edbc6110e04e453ef61a1102a189139
#
_cell.length_a   1.000
_cell.length_b   1.000
_cell.length_c   1.000
_cell.angle_alpha   90.00
_cell.angle_beta   90.00
_cell.angle_gamma   90.00
#
_symmetry.space_group_name_H-M   'P 1'
#
loop_
_entity.id
_entity.type
_entity.pdbx_description
1 polymer ?
#
loop_
_entity_poly.entity_id
_entity_poly.type
_entity_poly.pdbx_seq_one_letter_code
_entity_poly.pdbx_strand_id
1 'polypeptide(L)'
;MSGLEDLLVRTKSENRAALIGYLPAGFPSKKECISAIKAMVDGGVDAIEIGYPYSDPVMDGPVIQAAAEQSLSNGTGASDVFDILEATVKLGVPAVVMTYWNPIERYGVNEFAAEIAKRGG
;
A
#
# COMPACT_ATOMS: atom_id res chain seq x y z
N MET A 1 7.32 -6.42 17.97
CA MET A 1 6.10 -5.77 17.44
C MET A 1 6.31 -5.43 15.97
N SER A 2 5.24 -5.33 15.19
CA SER A 2 5.35 -4.82 13.83
C SER A 2 5.62 -3.31 13.83
N GLY A 3 6.15 -2.77 12.74
CA GLY A 3 6.36 -1.34 12.61
C GLY A 3 5.07 -0.51 12.79
N LEU A 4 3.93 -1.07 12.39
CA LEU A 4 2.63 -0.44 12.59
C LEU A 4 2.23 -0.39 14.07
N GLU A 5 2.47 -1.47 14.82
CA GLU A 5 2.21 -1.48 16.26
C GLU A 5 3.05 -0.44 16.99
N ASP A 6 4.33 -0.38 16.67
CA ASP A 6 5.25 0.61 17.25
C ASP A 6 4.80 2.04 16.94
N LEU A 7 4.34 2.30 15.71
CA LEU A 7 3.78 3.58 15.31
C LEU A 7 2.56 3.95 16.15
N LEU A 8 1.61 3.03 16.31
CA LEU A 8 0.37 3.28 17.05
C LEU A 8 0.64 3.53 18.55
N VAL A 9 1.58 2.80 19.15
CA VAL A 9 2.03 3.05 20.52
C VAL A 9 2.65 4.45 20.67
N ARG A 10 3.52 4.81 19.73
CA ARG A 10 4.18 6.13 19.72
C ARG A 10 3.17 7.27 19.58
N THR A 11 2.29 7.23 18.59
CA THR A 11 1.31 8.29 18.34
C THR A 11 0.35 8.44 19.53
N LYS A 12 -0.02 7.34 20.17
CA LYS A 12 -0.83 7.35 21.39
C LYS A 12 -0.09 8.06 22.53
N SER A 13 1.18 7.75 22.71
CA SER A 13 2.01 8.41 23.76
C SER A 13 2.18 9.90 23.51
N GLU A 14 2.19 10.32 22.25
CA GLU A 14 2.23 11.72 21.81
C GLU A 14 0.86 12.42 21.86
N ASN A 15 -0.18 11.71 22.25
CA ASN A 15 -1.58 12.19 22.27
C ASN A 15 -2.06 12.76 20.94
N ARG A 16 -1.74 12.06 19.87
CA ARG A 16 -2.17 12.40 18.50
C ARG A 16 -2.61 11.17 17.70
N ALA A 17 -3.41 11.39 16.67
CA ALA A 17 -3.76 10.35 15.73
C ALA A 17 -2.60 10.05 14.76
N ALA A 18 -2.49 8.83 14.31
CA ALA A 18 -1.66 8.48 13.17
C ALA A 18 -2.34 8.92 11.88
N LEU A 19 -1.57 9.54 10.96
CA LEU A 19 -2.05 9.86 9.62
C LEU A 19 -1.58 8.78 8.65
N ILE A 20 -2.54 8.07 8.06
CA ILE A 20 -2.28 7.00 7.10
C ILE A 20 -2.68 7.47 5.72
N GLY A 21 -1.72 7.50 4.79
CA GLY A 21 -1.97 7.85 3.39
C GLY A 21 -2.29 6.61 2.58
N TYR A 22 -3.25 6.72 1.65
CA TYR A 22 -3.67 5.64 0.76
C TYR A 22 -3.42 6.00 -0.70
N LEU A 23 -2.94 5.03 -1.48
CA LEU A 23 -2.82 5.16 -2.93
C LEU A 23 -2.92 3.77 -3.58
N PRO A 24 -3.69 3.60 -4.69
CA PRO A 24 -3.61 2.37 -5.45
C PRO A 24 -2.21 2.16 -6.03
N ALA A 25 -1.68 0.96 -5.91
CA ALA A 25 -0.38 0.62 -6.45
C ALA A 25 -0.35 0.86 -7.97
N GLY A 26 0.67 1.58 -8.45
CA GLY A 26 0.85 1.85 -9.86
C GLY A 26 0.00 2.99 -10.41
N PHE A 27 -0.68 3.76 -9.57
CA PHE A 27 -1.42 4.95 -10.01
C PHE A 27 -0.59 6.23 -9.78
N PRO A 28 -0.51 7.15 -10.74
CA PRO A 28 -0.99 7.04 -12.13
C PRO A 28 -0.08 6.16 -13.01
N SER A 29 1.14 5.94 -12.60
CA SER A 29 2.10 4.94 -13.10
C SER A 29 2.91 4.41 -11.91
N LYS A 30 3.66 3.33 -12.09
CA LYS A 30 4.52 2.78 -11.02
C LYS A 30 5.52 3.81 -10.50
N LYS A 31 6.20 4.51 -11.39
CA LYS A 31 7.19 5.53 -11.05
C LYS A 31 6.56 6.71 -10.31
N GLU A 32 5.47 7.22 -10.82
CA GLU A 32 4.74 8.36 -10.23
C GLU A 32 4.10 7.97 -8.90
N CYS A 33 3.62 6.74 -8.77
CA CYS A 33 3.11 6.20 -7.51
C CYS A 33 4.17 6.25 -6.41
N ILE A 34 5.37 5.78 -6.69
CA ILE A 34 6.50 5.81 -5.74
C ILE A 34 6.87 7.25 -5.38
N SER A 35 6.89 8.16 -6.37
CA SER A 35 7.16 9.58 -6.14
C SER A 35 6.08 10.23 -5.26
N ALA A 36 4.81 9.91 -5.49
CA ALA A 36 3.69 10.41 -4.70
C ALA A 36 3.75 9.92 -3.25
N ILE A 37 4.06 8.64 -3.05
CA ILE A 37 4.24 8.05 -1.71
C ILE A 37 5.40 8.76 -0.98
N LYS A 38 6.52 8.97 -1.66
CA LYS A 38 7.64 9.72 -1.09
C LYS A 38 7.22 11.12 -0.67
N ALA A 39 6.48 11.83 -1.50
CA ALA A 39 5.97 13.16 -1.18
C ALA A 39 5.02 13.15 0.04
N MET A 40 4.16 12.14 0.15
CA MET A 40 3.30 11.97 1.33
C MET A 40 4.13 11.77 2.61
N VAL A 41 5.16 10.92 2.56
CA VAL A 41 6.05 10.67 3.69
C VAL A 41 6.82 11.92 4.07
N ASP A 42 7.38 12.63 3.09
CA ASP A 42 8.09 13.91 3.31
C ASP A 42 7.14 14.97 3.90
N GLY A 43 5.86 14.90 3.58
CA GLY A 43 4.81 15.77 4.12
C GLY A 43 4.33 15.42 5.53
N GLY A 44 4.78 14.30 6.11
CA GLY A 44 4.49 13.93 7.49
C GLY A 44 3.48 12.81 7.69
N VAL A 45 3.15 12.04 6.65
CA VAL A 45 2.32 10.83 6.78
C VAL A 45 3.07 9.79 7.62
N ASP A 46 2.37 9.18 8.56
CA ASP A 46 2.96 8.23 9.52
C ASP A 46 3.07 6.81 8.96
N ALA A 47 2.14 6.41 8.10
CA ALA A 47 2.12 5.10 7.46
C ALA A 47 1.46 5.19 6.09
N ILE A 48 1.72 4.20 5.24
CA ILE A 48 1.11 4.11 3.91
C ILE A 48 0.31 2.82 3.80
N GLU A 49 -0.90 2.95 3.27
CA GLU A 49 -1.77 1.86 2.87
C GLU A 49 -1.76 1.77 1.34
N ILE A 50 -1.25 0.66 0.81
CA ILE A 50 -1.11 0.43 -0.62
C ILE A 50 -2.29 -0.40 -1.10
N GLY A 51 -3.11 0.15 -2.01
CA GLY A 51 -4.23 -0.57 -2.60
C GLY A 51 -3.76 -1.53 -3.69
N TYR A 52 -4.12 -2.82 -3.56
CA TYR A 52 -3.92 -3.78 -4.64
C TYR A 52 -5.00 -3.55 -5.70
N PRO A 53 -4.66 -3.14 -6.95
CA PRO A 53 -5.66 -2.87 -7.97
C PRO A 53 -6.43 -4.15 -8.33
N TYR A 54 -7.76 -4.07 -8.33
CA TYR A 54 -8.63 -5.19 -8.65
C TYR A 54 -9.69 -4.81 -9.69
N SER A 55 -10.03 -5.76 -10.57
CA SER A 55 -10.96 -5.54 -11.68
C SER A 55 -12.42 -5.35 -11.25
N ASP A 56 -12.79 -5.88 -10.07
CA ASP A 56 -14.16 -5.89 -9.55
C ASP A 56 -14.23 -5.19 -8.18
N PRO A 57 -13.93 -3.87 -8.10
CA PRO A 57 -13.72 -3.16 -6.84
C PRO A 57 -15.05 -2.73 -6.21
N VAL A 58 -15.90 -3.68 -5.85
CA VAL A 58 -17.28 -3.48 -5.38
C VAL A 58 -17.39 -2.67 -4.08
N MET A 59 -16.32 -2.60 -3.29
CA MET A 59 -16.27 -1.85 -2.04
C MET A 59 -15.72 -0.43 -2.21
N ASP A 60 -15.13 -0.13 -3.37
CA ASP A 60 -14.50 1.17 -3.64
C ASP A 60 -15.50 2.18 -4.21
N GLY A 61 -15.30 3.45 -3.87
CA GLY A 61 -16.02 4.53 -4.52
C GLY A 61 -15.47 4.84 -5.93
N PRO A 62 -16.19 5.68 -6.70
CA PRO A 62 -15.86 5.90 -8.11
C PRO A 62 -14.47 6.50 -8.36
N VAL A 63 -13.95 7.30 -7.44
CA VAL A 63 -12.61 7.90 -7.56
C VAL A 63 -11.53 6.81 -7.47
N ILE A 64 -11.61 5.95 -6.48
CA ILE A 64 -10.65 4.85 -6.30
C ILE A 64 -10.82 3.80 -7.39
N GLN A 65 -12.05 3.51 -7.82
CA GLN A 65 -12.30 2.63 -8.96
C GLN A 65 -11.59 3.12 -10.23
N ALA A 66 -11.70 4.41 -10.54
CA ALA A 66 -11.05 5.00 -11.71
C ALA A 66 -9.52 4.94 -11.61
N ALA A 67 -8.96 5.20 -10.44
CA ALA A 67 -7.52 5.11 -10.21
C ALA A 67 -7.01 3.67 -10.33
N ALA A 68 -7.72 2.69 -9.77
CA ALA A 68 -7.40 1.28 -9.89
C ALA A 68 -7.49 0.79 -11.34
N GLU A 69 -8.50 1.22 -12.08
CA GLU A 69 -8.65 0.89 -13.50
C GLU A 69 -7.48 1.41 -14.33
N GLN A 70 -7.06 2.65 -14.08
CA GLN A 70 -5.89 3.21 -14.75
C GLN A 70 -4.63 2.42 -14.44
N SER A 71 -4.43 2.03 -13.19
CA SER A 71 -3.31 1.20 -12.76
C SER A 71 -3.30 -0.16 -13.47
N LEU A 72 -4.46 -0.83 -13.54
CA LEU A 72 -4.60 -2.10 -14.26
C LEU A 72 -4.31 -1.95 -15.76
N SER A 73 -4.79 -0.89 -16.38
CA SER A 73 -4.53 -0.62 -17.81
C SER A 73 -3.05 -0.35 -18.09
N ASN A 74 -2.30 0.11 -17.10
CA ASN A 74 -0.84 0.26 -17.18
C ASN A 74 -0.08 -1.06 -16.96
N GLY A 75 -0.80 -2.15 -16.70
CA GLY A 75 -0.20 -3.47 -16.51
C GLY A 75 0.27 -3.77 -15.10
N THR A 76 -0.19 -3.02 -14.10
CA THR A 76 0.18 -3.27 -12.69
C THR A 76 -0.29 -4.65 -12.24
N GLY A 77 0.63 -5.43 -11.70
CA GLY A 77 0.38 -6.77 -11.15
C GLY A 77 0.95 -6.93 -9.75
N ALA A 78 0.93 -8.17 -9.24
CA ALA A 78 1.40 -8.48 -7.89
C ALA A 78 2.84 -8.04 -7.63
N SER A 79 3.74 -8.27 -8.58
CA SER A 79 5.16 -7.88 -8.44
C SER A 79 5.33 -6.39 -8.25
N ASP A 80 4.52 -5.58 -8.92
CA ASP A 80 4.55 -4.12 -8.78
C ASP A 80 4.07 -3.68 -7.40
N VAL A 81 3.05 -4.34 -6.85
CA VAL A 81 2.58 -4.11 -5.48
C VAL A 81 3.70 -4.36 -4.48
N PHE A 82 4.42 -5.47 -4.62
CA PHE A 82 5.55 -5.80 -3.74
C PHE A 82 6.71 -4.81 -3.88
N ASP A 83 7.02 -4.39 -5.09
CA ASP A 83 8.09 -3.41 -5.32
C ASP A 83 7.75 -2.06 -4.70
N ILE A 84 6.50 -1.63 -4.81
CA ILE A 84 6.01 -0.38 -4.21
C ILE A 84 6.01 -0.47 -2.68
N LEU A 85 5.60 -1.63 -2.13
CA LEU A 85 5.68 -1.89 -0.69
C LEU A 85 7.12 -1.75 -0.19
N GLU A 86 8.07 -2.41 -0.84
CA GLU A 86 9.48 -2.35 -0.46
C GLU A 86 10.03 -0.93 -0.55
N ALA A 87 9.71 -0.21 -1.63
CA ALA A 87 10.12 1.18 -1.80
C ALA A 87 9.56 2.07 -0.67
N THR A 88 8.32 1.82 -0.25
CA THR A 88 7.69 2.55 0.85
C THR A 88 8.37 2.27 2.18
N VAL A 89 8.62 1.00 2.49
CA VAL A 89 9.30 0.61 3.74
C VAL A 89 10.70 1.23 3.82
N LYS A 90 11.42 1.32 2.71
CA LYS A 90 12.74 1.98 2.63
C LYS A 90 12.69 3.49 2.95
N LEU A 91 11.52 4.11 2.90
CA LEU A 91 11.35 5.50 3.32
C LEU A 91 11.25 5.65 4.85
N GLY A 92 11.22 4.55 5.59
CA GLY A 92 11.22 4.56 7.05
C GLY A 92 9.85 4.60 7.70
N VAL A 93 8.77 4.37 6.97
CA VAL A 93 7.41 4.29 7.50
C VAL A 93 6.81 2.90 7.32
N PRO A 94 5.91 2.47 8.22
CA PRO A 94 5.17 1.24 8.03
C PRO A 94 4.32 1.29 6.76
N ALA A 95 4.22 0.15 6.07
CA ALA A 95 3.38 -0.02 4.90
C ALA A 95 2.53 -1.28 5.03
N VAL A 96 1.25 -1.16 4.70
CA VAL A 96 0.30 -2.27 4.66
C VAL A 96 -0.34 -2.34 3.28
N VAL A 97 -0.78 -3.51 2.89
CA VAL A 97 -1.50 -3.72 1.63
C VAL A 97 -2.99 -3.91 1.92
N MET A 98 -3.82 -3.07 1.31
CA MET A 98 -5.26 -3.26 1.28
C MET A 98 -5.65 -3.99 0.00
N THR A 99 -6.36 -5.10 0.13
CA THR A 99 -6.70 -5.95 -1.00
C THR A 99 -8.03 -6.67 -0.81
N TYR A 100 -8.67 -7.00 -1.93
CA TYR A 100 -9.72 -8.01 -1.94
C TYR A 100 -9.13 -9.40 -1.76
N TRP A 101 -9.95 -10.36 -1.37
CA TRP A 101 -9.47 -11.72 -1.11
C TRP A 101 -9.04 -12.46 -2.39
N ASN A 102 -9.75 -12.29 -3.49
CA ASN A 102 -9.49 -13.06 -4.71
C ASN A 102 -8.06 -12.95 -5.23
N PRO A 103 -7.41 -11.77 -5.29
CA PRO A 103 -6.00 -11.69 -5.68
C PRO A 103 -5.06 -12.48 -4.76
N ILE A 104 -5.34 -12.50 -3.46
CA ILE A 104 -4.55 -13.24 -2.47
C ILE A 104 -4.68 -14.75 -2.70
N GLU A 105 -5.91 -15.22 -2.84
CA GLU A 105 -6.18 -16.64 -3.08
C GLU A 105 -5.55 -17.14 -4.39
N ARG A 106 -5.63 -16.34 -5.44
CA ARG A 106 -5.05 -16.69 -6.74
C ARG A 106 -3.52 -16.68 -6.74
N TYR A 107 -2.90 -15.78 -5.98
CA TYR A 107 -1.45 -15.75 -5.83
C TYR A 107 -0.95 -16.92 -4.97
N GLY A 108 -1.73 -17.28 -3.96
CA GLY A 108 -1.38 -18.23 -2.91
C GLY A 108 -1.22 -17.49 -1.57
N VAL A 109 -2.04 -17.87 -0.58
CA VAL A 109 -2.09 -17.15 0.71
C VAL A 109 -0.74 -17.15 1.41
N ASN A 110 -0.10 -18.31 1.50
CA ASN A 110 1.19 -18.44 2.18
C ASN A 110 2.30 -17.73 1.43
N GLU A 111 2.32 -17.84 0.12
CA GLU A 111 3.29 -17.21 -0.78
C GLU A 111 3.16 -15.68 -0.73
N PHE A 112 1.93 -15.17 -0.73
CA PHE A 112 1.68 -13.73 -0.61
C PHE A 112 2.15 -13.20 0.74
N ALA A 113 1.80 -13.87 1.83
CA ALA A 113 2.23 -13.49 3.17
C ALA A 113 3.76 -13.51 3.31
N ALA A 114 4.41 -14.54 2.76
CA ALA A 114 5.86 -14.65 2.77
C ALA A 114 6.53 -13.51 1.99
N GLU A 115 5.99 -13.15 0.82
CA GLU A 115 6.53 -12.06 0.01
C GLU A 115 6.34 -10.70 0.68
N ILE A 116 5.17 -10.44 1.29
CA ILE A 116 4.93 -9.23 2.09
C ILE A 116 5.98 -9.11 3.21
N ALA A 117 6.13 -10.17 4.02
CA ALA A 117 7.09 -10.18 5.12
C ALA A 117 8.55 -9.97 4.63
N LYS A 118 8.91 -10.63 3.54
CA LYS A 118 10.25 -10.49 2.92
C LYS A 118 10.54 -9.06 2.49
N ARG A 119 9.54 -8.32 2.04
CA ARG A 119 9.66 -6.92 1.60
C ARG A 119 9.49 -5.91 2.73
N GLY A 120 9.23 -6.37 3.95
CA GLY A 120 9.17 -5.54 5.15
C GLY A 120 7.79 -5.00 5.50
N GLY A 121 6.75 -5.55 4.90
CA GLY A 121 5.36 -5.19 5.21
C GLY A 121 4.80 -5.94 6.41
#